data_c6e22bd5cb797ef01c140afaa42f1853
#
_entry.id   c6e22bd5cb797ef01c140afaa42f1853
#
_cell.length_a   1.000
_cell.length_b   1.000
_cell.length_c   1.000
_cell.angle_alpha   90.00
_cell.angle_beta   90.00
_cell.angle_gamma   90.00
#
_symmetry.space_group_name_H-M   'P 1'
#
loop_
_entity.id
_entity.type
_entity.pdbx_description
1 polymer ?
#
loop_
_entity_poly.entity_id
_entity_poly.type
_entity_poly.pdbx_seq_one_letter_code
_entity_poly.pdbx_strand_id
1 'polypeptide(L)'
;RASSSPRVQIRFEGTVREDAPADHKIGNKWVLTLNNSLTPSNEVFNLPPVFNPSKKDTQSKEQGDPTVSIDGKTMLLGDTGHYTIDLDATQKDQAYKVWRLGLTDDFDDEYVSIDPSRIEITGDDGKDYTNAFNIQVRDGVAYAYAKTVDTEIPATGETVKGDPQPTDLKAYAGKSDKDHDPLKDPAIDQSLLGQHYAVTLPYTVVKVTDGYVVKNTAVQIVNNVRKKTNTVSNPLKPINPKKDVTVKVGGQSVDGKSVYLNSTFLYQLDSSILPADRAYQKIANWGITDRLDPAYDKATGQWAV
;
A
#
# COMPACT_ATOMS: atom_id res chain seq x y z
N ARG A 1 13.76 -66.36 -26.49
CA ARG A 1 14.32 -65.10 -25.93
C ARG A 1 13.27 -64.01 -26.16
N ALA A 2 12.63 -63.52 -25.12
CA ALA A 2 11.74 -62.38 -25.19
C ALA A 2 12.65 -61.13 -25.39
N SER A 3 12.62 -60.51 -26.57
CA SER A 3 13.26 -59.22 -26.78
C SER A 3 12.39 -58.19 -26.07
N SER A 4 12.87 -57.63 -24.98
CA SER A 4 12.25 -56.45 -24.36
C SER A 4 12.37 -55.28 -25.32
N SER A 5 11.28 -54.84 -25.90
CA SER A 5 11.24 -53.60 -26.67
C SER A 5 11.61 -52.41 -25.75
N PRO A 6 12.54 -51.55 -26.16
CA PRO A 6 12.94 -50.44 -25.32
C PRO A 6 11.75 -49.48 -25.05
N ARG A 7 11.61 -49.07 -23.80
CA ARG A 7 10.67 -48.02 -23.43
C ARG A 7 11.13 -46.70 -24.04
N VAL A 8 10.28 -46.05 -24.83
CA VAL A 8 10.54 -44.72 -25.37
C VAL A 8 9.98 -43.68 -24.39
N GLN A 9 10.81 -42.71 -24.02
CA GLN A 9 10.37 -41.57 -23.22
C GLN A 9 10.56 -40.31 -24.05
N ILE A 10 9.51 -39.50 -24.17
CA ILE A 10 9.51 -38.21 -24.85
C ILE A 10 9.36 -37.14 -23.77
N ARG A 11 10.19 -36.10 -23.84
CA ARG A 11 10.13 -34.93 -22.97
C ARG A 11 9.95 -33.70 -23.84
N PHE A 12 9.11 -32.78 -23.39
CA PHE A 12 8.94 -31.46 -24.00
C PHE A 12 8.73 -30.41 -22.90
N GLU A 13 9.06 -29.17 -23.18
CA GLU A 13 8.90 -28.03 -22.28
C GLU A 13 7.60 -27.31 -22.59
N GLY A 14 6.96 -26.76 -21.56
CA GLY A 14 5.79 -25.90 -21.66
C GLY A 14 5.92 -24.72 -20.71
N THR A 15 5.47 -23.55 -21.13
CA THR A 15 5.41 -22.34 -20.31
C THR A 15 3.98 -22.00 -19.99
N VAL A 16 3.69 -21.71 -18.71
CA VAL A 16 2.38 -21.19 -18.31
C VAL A 16 2.24 -19.77 -18.83
N ARG A 17 1.14 -19.49 -19.54
CA ARG A 17 0.87 -18.16 -20.08
C ARG A 17 0.61 -17.16 -18.96
N GLU A 18 1.01 -15.91 -19.16
CA GLU A 18 0.79 -14.82 -18.20
C GLU A 18 -0.70 -14.55 -17.93
N ASP A 19 -1.55 -14.80 -18.94
CA ASP A 19 -3.01 -14.65 -18.89
C ASP A 19 -3.75 -15.94 -18.49
N ALA A 20 -3.04 -16.97 -17.99
CA ALA A 20 -3.67 -18.22 -17.58
C ALA A 20 -4.68 -17.98 -16.43
N PRO A 21 -5.94 -18.44 -16.55
CA PRO A 21 -6.94 -18.28 -15.50
C PRO A 21 -6.49 -18.96 -14.20
N ALA A 22 -6.53 -18.23 -13.09
CA ALA A 22 -6.07 -18.73 -11.78
C ALA A 22 -6.99 -19.81 -11.17
N ASP A 23 -8.21 -19.92 -11.65
CA ASP A 23 -9.24 -20.84 -11.17
C ASP A 23 -9.30 -22.16 -11.93
N HIS A 24 -8.44 -22.36 -12.94
CA HIS A 24 -8.44 -23.53 -13.78
C HIS A 24 -7.19 -24.39 -13.60
N LYS A 25 -7.40 -25.72 -13.63
CA LYS A 25 -6.32 -26.70 -13.71
C LYS A 25 -5.68 -26.69 -15.10
N ILE A 26 -4.36 -26.63 -15.14
CA ILE A 26 -3.59 -26.83 -16.36
C ILE A 26 -3.44 -28.34 -16.55
N GLY A 27 -4.44 -28.98 -17.15
CA GLY A 27 -4.47 -30.42 -17.38
C GLY A 27 -3.72 -30.81 -18.65
N ASN A 28 -3.04 -31.95 -18.63
CA ASN A 28 -2.41 -32.54 -19.81
C ASN A 28 -2.54 -34.07 -19.81
N LYS A 29 -2.90 -34.61 -20.96
CA LYS A 29 -2.87 -36.03 -21.26
C LYS A 29 -2.44 -36.24 -22.72
N TRP A 30 -1.88 -37.39 -23.01
CA TRP A 30 -1.50 -37.76 -24.36
C TRP A 30 -2.13 -39.09 -24.77
N VAL A 31 -2.09 -39.41 -26.04
CA VAL A 31 -2.65 -40.61 -26.59
C VAL A 31 -1.56 -41.39 -27.33
N LEU A 32 -1.37 -42.63 -26.95
CA LEU A 32 -0.52 -43.54 -27.73
C LEU A 32 -1.32 -44.10 -28.89
N THR A 33 -0.81 -43.96 -30.09
CA THR A 33 -1.35 -44.59 -31.27
C THR A 33 -0.46 -45.78 -31.65
N LEU A 34 -1.01 -46.96 -31.62
CA LEU A 34 -0.35 -48.20 -32.08
C LEU A 34 -1.20 -48.84 -33.15
N ASN A 35 -0.73 -48.84 -34.39
CA ASN A 35 -1.54 -49.18 -35.55
C ASN A 35 -2.82 -48.34 -35.58
N ASN A 36 -4.00 -48.97 -35.47
CA ASN A 36 -5.29 -48.28 -35.43
C ASN A 36 -5.89 -48.15 -34.02
N SER A 37 -5.12 -48.51 -32.99
CA SER A 37 -5.57 -48.42 -31.59
C SER A 37 -5.09 -47.13 -30.94
N LEU A 38 -6.02 -46.44 -30.26
CA LEU A 38 -5.78 -45.22 -29.51
C LEU A 38 -5.87 -45.53 -28.01
N THR A 39 -4.80 -45.35 -27.27
CA THR A 39 -4.76 -45.58 -25.81
C THR A 39 -4.38 -44.29 -25.11
N PRO A 40 -5.30 -43.63 -24.33
CA PRO A 40 -4.98 -42.42 -23.60
C PRO A 40 -4.11 -42.73 -22.39
N SER A 41 -3.24 -41.75 -22.03
CA SER A 41 -2.50 -41.75 -20.78
C SER A 41 -3.40 -41.39 -19.60
N ASN A 42 -2.85 -41.47 -18.38
CA ASN A 42 -3.39 -40.74 -17.26
C ASN A 42 -3.31 -39.22 -17.52
N GLU A 43 -4.16 -38.46 -16.86
CA GLU A 43 -4.09 -37.01 -16.83
C GLU A 43 -3.14 -36.54 -15.70
N VAL A 44 -2.32 -35.57 -15.98
CA VAL A 44 -1.54 -34.81 -14.98
C VAL A 44 -2.00 -33.37 -15.02
N PHE A 45 -1.89 -32.65 -13.90
CA PHE A 45 -2.28 -31.24 -13.85
C PHE A 45 -1.38 -30.42 -12.94
N ASN A 46 -1.30 -29.13 -13.22
CA ASN A 46 -0.75 -28.09 -12.36
C ASN A 46 -1.82 -27.04 -12.06
N LEU A 47 -1.59 -26.24 -11.03
CA LEU A 47 -2.45 -25.12 -10.67
C LEU A 47 -1.65 -23.83 -10.85
N PRO A 48 -2.21 -22.78 -11.49
CA PRO A 48 -1.63 -21.47 -11.44
C PRO A 48 -1.55 -20.96 -9.99
N PRO A 49 -0.60 -20.08 -9.65
CA PRO A 49 -0.54 -19.46 -8.33
C PRO A 49 -1.77 -18.56 -8.12
N VAL A 50 -2.43 -18.71 -6.97
CA VAL A 50 -3.58 -17.88 -6.56
C VAL A 50 -3.23 -17.16 -5.29
N PHE A 51 -3.36 -15.83 -5.29
CA PHE A 51 -3.25 -14.99 -4.11
C PHE A 51 -4.15 -13.77 -4.26
N ASN A 52 -4.67 -13.24 -3.16
CA ASN A 52 -5.70 -12.20 -3.15
C ASN A 52 -5.37 -11.10 -2.15
N PRO A 53 -4.47 -10.15 -2.51
CA PRO A 53 -4.16 -9.05 -1.64
C PRO A 53 -5.35 -8.10 -1.49
N SER A 54 -5.47 -7.48 -0.33
CA SER A 54 -6.44 -6.42 -0.08
C SER A 54 -5.80 -5.23 0.63
N LYS A 55 -6.49 -4.08 0.62
CA LYS A 55 -6.02 -2.86 1.25
C LYS A 55 -7.12 -2.24 2.09
N LYS A 56 -6.75 -1.78 3.28
CA LYS A 56 -7.60 -1.01 4.20
C LYS A 56 -6.97 0.34 4.45
N ASP A 57 -7.81 1.32 4.74
CA ASP A 57 -7.42 2.61 5.26
C ASP A 57 -8.14 2.84 6.59
N THR A 58 -7.36 3.06 7.66
CA THR A 58 -7.87 3.14 9.03
C THR A 58 -7.31 4.34 9.76
N GLN A 59 -7.98 4.72 10.85
CA GLN A 59 -7.44 5.72 11.76
C GLN A 59 -6.05 5.28 12.28
N SER A 60 -5.18 6.26 12.53
CA SER A 60 -3.88 6.02 13.15
C SER A 60 -4.03 5.77 14.66
N LYS A 61 -3.05 5.08 15.25
CA LYS A 61 -2.96 4.88 16.71
C LYS A 61 -2.81 6.21 17.47
N GLU A 62 -2.20 7.21 16.85
CA GLU A 62 -1.92 8.52 17.45
C GLU A 62 -3.16 9.42 17.56
N GLN A 63 -4.08 9.33 16.60
CA GLN A 63 -5.26 10.20 16.54
C GLN A 63 -6.58 9.50 16.85
N GLY A 64 -6.64 8.17 16.75
CA GLY A 64 -7.88 7.44 16.93
C GLY A 64 -7.72 5.95 17.21
N ASP A 65 -8.63 5.16 16.64
CA ASP A 65 -8.70 3.71 16.76
C ASP A 65 -8.32 3.04 15.43
N PRO A 66 -7.22 2.26 15.36
CA PRO A 66 -6.77 1.63 14.12
C PRO A 66 -7.72 0.54 13.59
N THR A 67 -8.78 0.20 14.31
CA THR A 67 -9.83 -0.71 13.81
C THR A 67 -10.92 0.04 13.03
N VAL A 68 -10.99 1.38 13.13
CA VAL A 68 -11.99 2.20 12.46
C VAL A 68 -11.54 2.56 11.06
N SER A 69 -12.32 2.17 10.05
CA SER A 69 -12.07 2.55 8.66
C SER A 69 -12.31 4.03 8.42
N ILE A 70 -11.38 4.63 7.68
CA ILE A 70 -11.50 6.01 7.17
C ILE A 70 -11.53 6.07 5.64
N ASP A 71 -11.60 4.92 4.97
CA ASP A 71 -11.83 4.88 3.52
C ASP A 71 -13.10 5.64 3.14
N GLY A 72 -12.99 6.55 2.18
CA GLY A 72 -14.04 7.48 1.78
C GLY A 72 -14.29 8.66 2.73
N LYS A 73 -13.55 8.78 3.84
CA LYS A 73 -13.68 9.89 4.79
C LYS A 73 -12.80 11.07 4.44
N THR A 74 -13.31 12.27 4.74
CA THR A 74 -12.59 13.51 4.48
C THR A 74 -11.45 13.70 5.48
N MET A 75 -10.24 13.97 4.95
CA MET A 75 -9.04 14.26 5.72
C MET A 75 -8.66 15.72 5.63
N LEU A 76 -8.10 16.22 6.74
CA LEU A 76 -7.59 17.57 6.89
C LEU A 76 -6.07 17.57 6.88
N LEU A 77 -5.47 18.75 6.71
CA LEU A 77 -4.01 18.89 6.80
C LEU A 77 -3.52 18.44 8.18
N GLY A 78 -2.50 17.60 8.19
CA GLY A 78 -1.91 17.05 9.40
C GLY A 78 -2.62 15.81 9.96
N ASP A 79 -3.76 15.40 9.39
CA ASP A 79 -4.37 14.11 9.75
C ASP A 79 -3.43 12.97 9.37
N THR A 80 -3.44 11.94 10.21
CA THR A 80 -2.67 10.71 10.00
C THR A 80 -3.59 9.53 9.77
N GLY A 81 -3.11 8.48 9.11
CA GLY A 81 -3.84 7.26 8.86
C GLY A 81 -2.91 6.09 8.67
N HIS A 82 -3.46 4.90 8.52
CA HIS A 82 -2.74 3.68 8.23
C HIS A 82 -3.28 3.03 6.96
N TYR A 83 -2.46 2.96 5.91
CA TYR A 83 -2.70 2.00 4.84
C TYR A 83 -2.22 0.63 5.31
N THR A 84 -3.10 -0.34 5.41
CA THR A 84 -2.76 -1.72 5.75
C THR A 84 -3.03 -2.61 4.55
N ILE A 85 -1.98 -3.21 4.01
CA ILE A 85 -2.05 -4.14 2.89
C ILE A 85 -1.98 -5.56 3.44
N ASP A 86 -2.98 -6.36 3.12
CA ASP A 86 -2.98 -7.80 3.36
C ASP A 86 -2.16 -8.47 2.25
N LEU A 87 -0.93 -8.85 2.59
CA LEU A 87 -0.02 -9.60 1.73
C LEU A 87 -0.36 -11.08 1.87
N ASP A 88 -0.95 -11.66 0.85
CA ASP A 88 -1.33 -13.07 0.80
C ASP A 88 -0.14 -13.96 0.43
N ALA A 89 0.44 -14.61 1.42
CA ALA A 89 1.54 -15.57 1.25
C ALA A 89 1.09 -17.02 1.57
N THR A 90 -0.19 -17.34 1.38
CA THR A 90 -0.76 -18.64 1.78
C THR A 90 -0.28 -19.84 0.94
N GLN A 91 0.40 -19.60 -0.18
CA GLN A 91 0.83 -20.64 -1.10
C GLN A 91 2.03 -21.41 -0.54
N LYS A 92 1.81 -22.67 -0.14
CA LYS A 92 2.87 -23.55 0.39
C LYS A 92 3.39 -24.55 -0.65
N ASP A 93 2.50 -25.19 -1.38
CA ASP A 93 2.84 -26.33 -2.23
C ASP A 93 3.23 -25.89 -3.65
N GLN A 94 4.27 -25.07 -3.74
CA GLN A 94 4.81 -24.59 -5.01
C GLN A 94 5.75 -25.64 -5.63
N ALA A 95 5.64 -25.85 -6.94
CA ALA A 95 6.59 -26.69 -7.69
C ALA A 95 8.01 -26.12 -7.67
N TYR A 96 8.14 -24.80 -7.46
CA TYR A 96 9.41 -24.07 -7.37
C TYR A 96 9.46 -23.27 -6.07
N LYS A 97 10.67 -23.02 -5.57
CA LYS A 97 10.87 -22.08 -4.47
C LYS A 97 10.38 -20.68 -4.87
N VAL A 98 9.71 -20.00 -3.96
CA VAL A 98 9.40 -18.59 -4.13
C VAL A 98 10.70 -17.80 -3.96
N TRP A 99 11.08 -17.06 -4.99
CA TRP A 99 12.27 -16.24 -4.97
C TRP A 99 11.99 -14.77 -4.68
N ARG A 100 10.74 -14.32 -4.90
CA ARG A 100 10.30 -12.97 -4.61
C ARG A 100 8.88 -12.98 -4.05
N LEU A 101 8.72 -12.34 -2.90
CA LEU A 101 7.45 -12.11 -2.23
C LEU A 101 7.46 -10.69 -1.68
N GLY A 102 6.46 -9.89 -1.99
CA GLY A 102 6.36 -8.55 -1.44
C GLY A 102 5.32 -7.70 -2.12
N LEU A 103 5.39 -6.41 -1.87
CA LEU A 103 4.49 -5.43 -2.45
C LEU A 103 5.21 -4.13 -2.84
N THR A 104 4.55 -3.43 -3.74
CA THR A 104 4.86 -2.05 -4.14
C THR A 104 3.60 -1.22 -3.96
N ASP A 105 3.71 -0.07 -3.31
CA ASP A 105 2.61 0.87 -3.07
C ASP A 105 3.01 2.26 -3.58
N ASP A 106 2.49 2.63 -4.75
CA ASP A 106 2.67 3.94 -5.38
C ASP A 106 1.60 4.89 -4.81
N PHE A 107 1.99 5.60 -3.76
CA PHE A 107 1.11 6.53 -3.04
C PHE A 107 1.25 7.95 -3.58
N ASP A 108 0.25 8.78 -3.34
CA ASP A 108 0.21 10.18 -3.77
C ASP A 108 1.13 11.04 -2.90
N ASP A 109 2.43 11.05 -3.21
CA ASP A 109 3.50 11.69 -2.43
C ASP A 109 3.45 13.24 -2.46
N GLU A 110 2.62 13.81 -3.32
CA GLU A 110 2.30 15.24 -3.28
C GLU A 110 1.41 15.59 -2.08
N TYR A 111 0.53 14.68 -1.66
CA TYR A 111 -0.50 14.92 -0.65
C TYR A 111 -0.29 14.16 0.66
N VAL A 112 0.39 13.03 0.62
CA VAL A 112 0.68 12.23 1.81
C VAL A 112 2.17 11.89 1.91
N SER A 113 2.66 11.75 3.14
CA SER A 113 4.03 11.30 3.40
C SER A 113 4.01 10.01 4.21
N ILE A 114 4.95 9.10 3.90
CA ILE A 114 5.15 7.84 4.62
C ILE A 114 6.60 7.81 5.13
N ASP A 115 6.77 7.56 6.43
CA ASP A 115 8.07 7.33 7.04
C ASP A 115 8.40 5.83 7.01
N PRO A 116 9.43 5.40 6.25
CA PRO A 116 9.76 3.98 6.13
C PRO A 116 10.14 3.33 7.48
N SER A 117 10.65 4.10 8.44
CA SER A 117 11.03 3.59 9.76
C SER A 117 9.83 3.20 10.63
N ARG A 118 8.63 3.61 10.25
CA ARG A 118 7.37 3.34 10.94
C ARG A 118 6.53 2.25 10.30
N ILE A 119 7.01 1.67 9.19
CA ILE A 119 6.32 0.56 8.53
C ILE A 119 6.49 -0.70 9.37
N GLU A 120 5.38 -1.35 9.68
CA GLU A 120 5.32 -2.58 10.47
C GLU A 120 4.73 -3.71 9.63
N ILE A 121 5.24 -4.94 9.82
CA ILE A 121 4.74 -6.14 9.15
C ILE A 121 4.43 -7.20 10.21
N THR A 122 3.15 -7.54 10.34
CA THR A 122 2.66 -8.50 11.34
C THR A 122 2.04 -9.71 10.65
N GLY A 123 2.41 -10.92 11.06
CA GLY A 123 1.80 -12.15 10.55
C GLY A 123 0.44 -12.46 11.21
N ASP A 124 -0.30 -13.42 10.65
CA ASP A 124 -1.56 -13.93 11.22
C ASP A 124 -1.38 -14.50 12.63
N ASP A 125 -0.17 -14.95 12.97
CA ASP A 125 0.18 -15.45 14.30
C ASP A 125 0.44 -14.31 15.31
N GLY A 126 0.26 -13.06 14.90
CA GLY A 126 0.45 -11.86 15.73
C GLY A 126 1.91 -11.49 15.98
N LYS A 127 2.88 -12.17 15.35
CA LYS A 127 4.30 -11.84 15.50
C LYS A 127 4.73 -10.75 14.54
N ASP A 128 5.77 -10.03 14.94
CA ASP A 128 6.47 -9.06 14.10
C ASP A 128 7.42 -9.75 13.12
N TYR A 129 7.21 -9.48 11.83
CA TYR A 129 8.02 -9.96 10.73
C TYR A 129 8.75 -8.83 9.99
N THR A 130 8.72 -7.60 10.52
CA THR A 130 9.33 -6.42 9.86
C THR A 130 10.79 -6.69 9.49
N ASN A 131 11.55 -7.37 10.36
CA ASN A 131 12.94 -7.73 10.12
C ASN A 131 13.13 -8.83 9.05
N ALA A 132 12.09 -9.55 8.64
CA ALA A 132 12.16 -10.53 7.56
C ALA A 132 12.03 -9.88 6.17
N PHE A 133 11.72 -8.59 6.11
CA PHE A 133 11.52 -7.85 4.89
C PHE A 133 12.54 -6.71 4.74
N ASN A 134 12.85 -6.37 3.50
CA ASN A 134 13.50 -5.12 3.12
C ASN A 134 12.42 -4.08 2.87
N ILE A 135 12.55 -2.91 3.50
CA ILE A 135 11.59 -1.82 3.40
C ILE A 135 12.30 -0.58 2.86
N GLN A 136 11.73 0.06 1.85
CA GLN A 136 12.22 1.31 1.29
C GLN A 136 11.04 2.18 0.85
N VAL A 137 11.15 3.48 1.07
CA VAL A 137 10.27 4.49 0.45
C VAL A 137 11.15 5.37 -0.42
N ARG A 138 10.83 5.44 -1.71
CA ARG A 138 11.61 6.20 -2.68
C ARG A 138 10.73 6.68 -3.83
N ASP A 139 10.86 7.95 -4.18
CA ASP A 139 10.18 8.56 -5.32
C ASP A 139 8.64 8.35 -5.27
N GLY A 140 8.02 8.52 -4.10
CA GLY A 140 6.57 8.33 -3.91
C GLY A 140 6.11 6.87 -3.85
N VAL A 141 7.04 5.91 -3.81
CA VAL A 141 6.73 4.49 -3.80
C VAL A 141 7.28 3.81 -2.55
N ALA A 142 6.40 3.09 -1.84
CA ALA A 142 6.80 2.21 -0.75
C ALA A 142 6.99 0.78 -1.27
N TYR A 143 8.10 0.17 -0.86
CA TYR A 143 8.49 -1.20 -1.20
C TYR A 143 8.64 -2.01 0.08
N ALA A 144 8.05 -3.20 0.12
CA ALA A 144 8.27 -4.18 1.19
C ALA A 144 8.44 -5.56 0.55
N TYR A 145 9.64 -6.11 0.59
CA TYR A 145 9.99 -7.39 -0.02
C TYR A 145 10.69 -8.30 0.97
N ALA A 146 10.25 -9.56 1.04
CA ALA A 146 10.91 -10.58 1.85
C ALA A 146 12.40 -10.69 1.48
N LYS A 147 13.24 -10.78 2.50
CA LYS A 147 14.69 -10.98 2.35
C LYS A 147 14.96 -12.34 1.75
N THR A 148 15.98 -12.42 0.86
CA THR A 148 16.47 -13.70 0.37
C THR A 148 17.43 -14.30 1.37
N VAL A 149 17.48 -15.64 1.41
CA VAL A 149 18.33 -16.42 2.32
C VAL A 149 19.28 -17.31 1.53
N ASP A 150 20.30 -17.83 2.20
CA ASP A 150 21.19 -18.83 1.63
C ASP A 150 20.35 -20.00 1.10
N THR A 151 20.50 -20.30 -0.18
CA THR A 151 19.63 -21.23 -0.89
C THR A 151 20.45 -22.35 -1.51
N GLU A 152 20.18 -23.59 -1.13
CA GLU A 152 20.73 -24.76 -1.79
C GLU A 152 20.07 -24.97 -3.16
N ILE A 153 20.88 -25.13 -4.19
CA ILE A 153 20.47 -25.43 -5.55
C ILE A 153 20.38 -26.93 -5.75
N PRO A 154 19.19 -27.54 -5.87
CA PRO A 154 19.05 -28.99 -5.90
C PRO A 154 19.80 -29.68 -7.04
N ALA A 155 19.99 -28.97 -8.16
CA ALA A 155 20.67 -29.53 -9.34
C ALA A 155 22.17 -29.68 -9.16
N THR A 156 22.82 -28.85 -8.34
CA THR A 156 24.29 -28.83 -8.17
C THR A 156 24.73 -29.16 -6.75
N GLY A 157 23.82 -29.01 -5.75
CA GLY A 157 24.16 -29.12 -4.33
C GLY A 157 24.94 -27.89 -3.80
N GLU A 158 25.12 -26.86 -4.61
CA GLU A 158 25.82 -25.64 -4.22
C GLU A 158 24.86 -24.73 -3.43
N THR A 159 25.39 -23.95 -2.48
CA THR A 159 24.63 -22.93 -1.75
C THR A 159 24.89 -21.56 -2.35
N VAL A 160 23.83 -20.94 -2.85
CA VAL A 160 23.83 -19.54 -3.28
C VAL A 160 23.54 -18.64 -2.09
N LYS A 161 24.35 -17.60 -1.90
CA LYS A 161 24.19 -16.66 -0.80
C LYS A 161 22.97 -15.77 -0.99
N GLY A 162 22.19 -15.61 0.08
CA GLY A 162 21.11 -14.65 0.14
C GLY A 162 21.62 -13.21 0.05
N ASP A 163 20.81 -12.35 -0.51
CA ASP A 163 20.99 -10.90 -0.42
C ASP A 163 19.95 -10.32 0.56
N PRO A 164 20.29 -10.23 1.85
CA PRO A 164 19.37 -9.78 2.87
C PRO A 164 19.10 -8.26 2.80
N GLN A 165 19.84 -7.51 1.97
CA GLN A 165 19.69 -6.06 1.85
C GLN A 165 19.96 -5.60 0.41
N PRO A 166 19.10 -5.92 -0.57
CA PRO A 166 19.25 -5.39 -1.91
C PRO A 166 19.28 -3.86 -1.89
N THR A 167 20.28 -3.28 -2.55
CA THR A 167 20.52 -1.83 -2.54
C THR A 167 19.48 -1.03 -3.29
N ASP A 168 18.76 -1.66 -4.21
CA ASP A 168 17.73 -1.04 -5.05
C ASP A 168 16.47 -1.92 -5.12
N LEU A 169 15.50 -1.64 -4.24
CA LEU A 169 14.23 -2.35 -4.24
C LEU A 169 13.37 -2.05 -5.47
N LYS A 170 13.52 -0.88 -6.10
CA LYS A 170 12.83 -0.55 -7.34
C LYS A 170 13.28 -1.47 -8.48
N ALA A 171 14.59 -1.66 -8.62
CA ALA A 171 15.15 -2.60 -9.59
C ALA A 171 14.75 -4.04 -9.27
N TYR A 172 14.82 -4.44 -8.00
CA TYR A 172 14.38 -5.76 -7.54
C TYR A 172 12.89 -6.02 -7.81
N ALA A 173 12.03 -5.05 -7.54
CA ALA A 173 10.61 -5.12 -7.84
C ALA A 173 10.32 -5.23 -9.35
N GLY A 174 11.15 -4.62 -10.18
CA GLY A 174 11.04 -4.64 -11.64
C GLY A 174 11.60 -5.90 -12.31
N LYS A 175 12.40 -6.71 -11.60
CA LYS A 175 13.02 -7.92 -12.16
C LYS A 175 11.96 -8.87 -12.73
N SER A 176 12.17 -9.35 -13.94
CA SER A 176 11.31 -10.35 -14.58
C SER A 176 11.78 -11.77 -14.30
N ASP A 177 10.94 -12.79 -14.54
CA ASP A 177 11.36 -14.19 -14.45
C ASP A 177 12.49 -14.54 -15.43
N LYS A 178 12.57 -13.81 -16.55
CA LYS A 178 13.65 -13.99 -17.51
C LYS A 178 15.01 -13.55 -16.97
N ASP A 179 14.98 -12.64 -15.99
CA ASP A 179 16.18 -12.11 -15.33
C ASP A 179 16.52 -12.90 -14.05
N HIS A 180 15.67 -13.85 -13.66
CA HIS A 180 15.88 -14.77 -12.55
C HIS A 180 16.51 -16.08 -13.03
N ASP A 181 17.67 -16.43 -12.46
CA ASP A 181 18.34 -17.70 -12.70
C ASP A 181 18.25 -18.56 -11.43
N PRO A 182 17.42 -19.64 -11.42
CA PRO A 182 17.27 -20.48 -10.23
C PRO A 182 18.54 -21.22 -9.83
N LEU A 183 19.58 -21.20 -10.66
CA LEU A 183 20.91 -21.77 -10.37
C LEU A 183 21.89 -20.73 -9.81
N LYS A 184 21.54 -19.46 -9.79
CA LYS A 184 22.41 -18.35 -9.37
C LYS A 184 21.78 -17.39 -8.39
N ASP A 185 20.46 -17.27 -8.42
CA ASP A 185 19.74 -16.34 -7.57
C ASP A 185 19.17 -17.04 -6.32
N PRO A 186 19.27 -16.42 -5.14
CA PRO A 186 18.73 -16.99 -3.93
C PRO A 186 17.19 -16.86 -3.89
N ALA A 187 16.55 -17.73 -3.08
CA ALA A 187 15.12 -17.66 -2.77
C ALA A 187 14.87 -16.92 -1.43
N ILE A 188 13.64 -16.55 -1.17
CA ILE A 188 13.19 -16.08 0.14
C ILE A 188 13.17 -17.26 1.13
N ASP A 189 13.09 -16.95 2.42
CA ASP A 189 12.79 -17.97 3.44
C ASP A 189 11.41 -18.57 3.17
N GLN A 190 11.35 -19.84 2.78
CA GLN A 190 10.10 -20.53 2.45
C GLN A 190 9.19 -20.73 3.68
N SER A 191 9.71 -20.57 4.90
CA SER A 191 8.91 -20.61 6.12
C SER A 191 7.95 -19.42 6.25
N LEU A 192 8.17 -18.34 5.48
CA LEU A 192 7.25 -17.20 5.39
C LEU A 192 5.95 -17.54 4.65
N LEU A 193 5.91 -18.67 3.91
CA LEU A 193 4.72 -19.07 3.16
C LEU A 193 3.68 -19.75 4.06
N GLY A 194 2.42 -19.61 3.69
CA GLY A 194 1.28 -20.28 4.32
C GLY A 194 0.54 -19.45 5.35
N GLN A 195 0.71 -18.14 5.33
CA GLN A 195 -0.04 -17.17 6.15
C GLN A 195 -0.20 -15.85 5.39
N HIS A 196 -0.99 -14.95 5.98
CA HIS A 196 -1.08 -13.56 5.54
C HIS A 196 -0.17 -12.66 6.39
N TYR A 197 0.23 -11.53 5.81
CA TYR A 197 0.96 -10.49 6.51
C TYR A 197 0.25 -9.16 6.37
N ALA A 198 -0.05 -8.50 7.48
CA ALA A 198 -0.50 -7.12 7.49
C ALA A 198 0.71 -6.19 7.37
N VAL A 199 0.89 -5.59 6.21
CA VAL A 199 1.91 -4.56 5.96
C VAL A 199 1.25 -3.21 6.21
N THR A 200 1.60 -2.56 7.31
CA THR A 200 1.02 -1.29 7.76
C THR A 200 1.97 -0.14 7.44
N LEU A 201 1.48 0.81 6.66
CA LEU A 201 2.18 2.04 6.25
C LEU A 201 1.50 3.24 6.91
N PRO A 202 2.03 3.74 8.05
CA PRO A 202 1.54 4.98 8.65
C PRO A 202 1.81 6.16 7.73
N TYR A 203 0.80 6.98 7.47
CA TYR A 203 0.93 8.16 6.64
C TYR A 203 0.42 9.43 7.32
N THR A 204 0.85 10.59 6.81
CA THR A 204 0.41 11.91 7.23
C THR A 204 0.00 12.72 6.00
N VAL A 205 -1.14 13.42 6.08
CA VAL A 205 -1.58 14.36 5.05
C VAL A 205 -0.72 15.62 5.15
N VAL A 206 0.09 15.89 4.13
CA VAL A 206 1.05 17.01 4.09
C VAL A 206 0.60 18.18 3.22
N LYS A 207 -0.41 17.96 2.38
CA LYS A 207 -1.03 18.97 1.53
C LYS A 207 -2.52 18.70 1.40
N VAL A 208 -3.31 19.75 1.27
CA VAL A 208 -4.74 19.65 0.98
C VAL A 208 -5.12 20.61 -0.14
N THR A 209 -5.99 20.15 -1.03
CA THR A 209 -6.59 20.94 -2.11
C THR A 209 -8.08 20.67 -2.12
N ASP A 210 -8.89 21.70 -2.20
CA ASP A 210 -10.35 21.55 -2.17
C ASP A 210 -10.86 20.71 -3.36
N GLY A 211 -11.65 19.69 -3.05
CA GLY A 211 -12.19 18.77 -4.04
C GLY A 211 -11.21 17.70 -4.55
N TYR A 212 -9.96 17.69 -4.08
CA TYR A 212 -9.02 16.63 -4.42
C TYR A 212 -9.31 15.36 -3.61
N VAL A 213 -9.13 14.20 -4.27
CA VAL A 213 -9.33 12.89 -3.64
C VAL A 213 -8.04 12.09 -3.79
N VAL A 214 -7.34 11.87 -2.68
CA VAL A 214 -6.21 10.94 -2.64
C VAL A 214 -6.74 9.54 -2.88
N LYS A 215 -6.08 8.79 -3.77
CA LYS A 215 -6.39 7.38 -4.05
C LYS A 215 -5.12 6.56 -3.89
N ASN A 216 -5.27 5.37 -3.32
CA ASN A 216 -4.12 4.49 -3.14
C ASN A 216 -4.46 3.03 -3.43
N THR A 217 -3.59 2.37 -4.22
CA THR A 217 -3.72 0.98 -4.67
C THR A 217 -2.34 0.34 -4.63
N ALA A 218 -2.17 -0.73 -3.86
CA ALA A 218 -0.92 -1.48 -3.84
C ALA A 218 -0.91 -2.63 -4.86
N VAL A 219 0.28 -3.12 -5.16
CA VAL A 219 0.50 -4.29 -6.02
C VAL A 219 1.32 -5.31 -5.26
N GLN A 220 0.74 -6.46 -4.98
CA GLN A 220 1.48 -7.61 -4.48
C GLN A 220 2.18 -8.34 -5.62
N ILE A 221 3.36 -8.86 -5.36
CA ILE A 221 4.16 -9.64 -6.29
C ILE A 221 4.57 -10.96 -5.63
N VAL A 222 4.33 -12.06 -6.34
CA VAL A 222 4.87 -13.38 -6.02
C VAL A 222 5.62 -13.86 -7.27
N ASN A 223 6.93 -14.00 -7.18
CA ASN A 223 7.81 -14.22 -8.32
C ASN A 223 7.59 -13.13 -9.40
N ASN A 224 7.05 -13.47 -10.58
CA ASN A 224 6.71 -12.53 -11.66
C ASN A 224 5.22 -12.20 -11.74
N VAL A 225 4.37 -12.87 -10.95
CA VAL A 225 2.92 -12.62 -10.95
C VAL A 225 2.60 -11.41 -10.10
N ARG A 226 1.85 -10.46 -10.67
CA ARG A 226 1.46 -9.20 -10.05
C ARG A 226 -0.05 -9.17 -9.87
N LYS A 227 -0.51 -8.74 -8.70
CA LYS A 227 -1.94 -8.55 -8.43
C LYS A 227 -2.18 -7.28 -7.64
N LYS A 228 -3.12 -6.46 -8.12
CA LYS A 228 -3.53 -5.22 -7.46
C LYS A 228 -4.47 -5.52 -6.29
N THR A 229 -4.39 -4.72 -5.25
CA THR A 229 -5.41 -4.63 -4.19
C THR A 229 -6.64 -3.87 -4.71
N ASN A 230 -7.68 -3.77 -3.89
CA ASN A 230 -8.67 -2.71 -4.03
C ASN A 230 -8.02 -1.34 -3.83
N THR A 231 -8.69 -0.29 -4.33
CA THR A 231 -8.30 1.11 -4.10
C THR A 231 -9.03 1.63 -2.87
N VAL A 232 -8.31 2.34 -2.00
CA VAL A 232 -8.86 3.18 -0.94
C VAL A 232 -8.75 4.64 -1.33
N SER A 233 -9.59 5.52 -0.75
CA SER A 233 -9.64 6.92 -1.16
C SER A 233 -10.04 7.86 -0.02
N ASN A 234 -9.49 9.09 -0.02
CA ASN A 234 -9.83 10.12 0.96
C ASN A 234 -10.00 11.48 0.26
N PRO A 235 -11.21 12.07 0.31
CA PRO A 235 -11.38 13.46 -0.04
C PRO A 235 -10.56 14.36 0.89
N LEU A 236 -9.97 15.42 0.34
CA LEU A 236 -9.22 16.41 1.10
C LEU A 236 -10.03 17.70 1.25
N LYS A 237 -9.95 18.33 2.42
CA LYS A 237 -10.61 19.61 2.68
C LYS A 237 -9.66 20.59 3.37
N PRO A 238 -9.37 21.76 2.76
CA PRO A 238 -8.63 22.81 3.42
C PRO A 238 -9.49 23.50 4.49
N ILE A 239 -8.84 23.93 5.56
CA ILE A 239 -9.41 24.81 6.57
C ILE A 239 -8.95 26.23 6.23
N ASN A 240 -9.89 27.09 5.84
CA ASN A 240 -9.64 28.42 5.33
C ASN A 240 -10.39 29.47 6.17
N PRO A 241 -9.93 29.80 7.38
CA PRO A 241 -10.53 30.88 8.16
C PRO A 241 -10.31 32.22 7.45
N LYS A 242 -11.24 33.15 7.66
CA LYS A 242 -11.17 34.49 7.08
C LYS A 242 -11.24 35.53 8.18
N LYS A 243 -10.64 36.68 7.96
CA LYS A 243 -10.74 37.88 8.80
C LYS A 243 -11.16 39.06 7.92
N ASP A 244 -12.05 39.85 8.44
CA ASP A 244 -12.50 41.09 7.78
C ASP A 244 -12.62 42.20 8.82
N VAL A 245 -12.79 43.43 8.35
CA VAL A 245 -13.04 44.61 9.16
C VAL A 245 -14.34 45.28 8.72
N THR A 246 -15.25 45.53 9.66
CA THR A 246 -16.53 46.18 9.37
C THR A 246 -16.79 47.29 10.41
N VAL A 247 -17.69 48.21 10.12
CA VAL A 247 -18.11 49.24 11.11
C VAL A 247 -19.30 48.82 11.95
N LYS A 248 -20.00 47.78 11.59
CA LYS A 248 -21.14 47.19 12.33
C LYS A 248 -21.31 45.72 11.96
N VAL A 249 -21.96 44.97 12.82
CA VAL A 249 -22.33 43.57 12.55
C VAL A 249 -23.12 43.46 11.23
N GLY A 250 -22.69 42.60 10.33
CA GLY A 250 -23.28 42.44 9.00
C GLY A 250 -23.06 43.64 8.06
N GLY A 251 -22.14 44.54 8.40
CA GLY A 251 -21.76 45.69 7.56
C GLY A 251 -20.89 45.26 6.39
N GLN A 252 -20.71 46.18 5.43
CA GLN A 252 -19.79 45.99 4.36
C GLN A 252 -18.34 46.08 4.86
N SER A 253 -17.41 45.35 4.17
CA SER A 253 -16.00 45.42 4.43
C SER A 253 -15.45 46.84 4.32
N VAL A 254 -14.66 47.23 5.29
CA VAL A 254 -13.82 48.44 5.28
C VAL A 254 -12.33 48.13 5.32
N ASP A 255 -11.98 46.89 5.02
CA ASP A 255 -10.58 46.49 4.92
C ASP A 255 -9.82 47.37 3.92
N GLY A 256 -8.62 47.84 4.31
CA GLY A 256 -7.81 48.77 3.52
C GLY A 256 -8.35 50.21 3.46
N LYS A 257 -9.44 50.55 4.17
CA LYS A 257 -9.99 51.93 4.25
C LYS A 257 -9.52 52.65 5.50
N SER A 258 -9.50 53.97 5.40
CA SER A 258 -9.20 54.84 6.57
C SER A 258 -10.30 54.80 7.61
N VAL A 259 -9.93 54.73 8.88
CA VAL A 259 -10.81 54.89 10.05
C VAL A 259 -10.38 56.16 10.83
N TYR A 260 -11.34 56.81 11.50
CA TYR A 260 -11.05 58.01 12.30
C TYR A 260 -10.43 57.66 13.66
N LEU A 261 -9.61 58.52 14.18
CA LEU A 261 -9.14 58.42 15.56
C LEU A 261 -10.33 58.41 16.50
N ASN A 262 -10.27 57.55 17.51
CA ASN A 262 -11.34 57.27 18.49
C ASN A 262 -12.62 56.66 17.89
N SER A 263 -12.61 56.22 16.63
CA SER A 263 -13.73 55.45 16.10
C SER A 263 -13.66 53.96 16.55
N THR A 264 -14.80 53.34 16.57
CA THR A 264 -14.93 51.90 16.85
C THR A 264 -15.22 51.16 15.54
N PHE A 265 -14.56 50.07 15.34
CA PHE A 265 -14.79 49.14 14.23
C PHE A 265 -14.77 47.70 14.76
N LEU A 266 -15.20 46.76 13.93
CA LEU A 266 -15.31 45.34 14.28
C LEU A 266 -14.31 44.54 13.46
N TYR A 267 -13.55 43.69 14.12
CA TYR A 267 -12.92 42.55 13.46
C TYR A 267 -13.92 41.42 13.38
N GLN A 268 -14.19 40.93 12.18
CA GLN A 268 -14.99 39.76 11.91
C GLN A 268 -14.03 38.57 11.64
N LEU A 269 -14.20 37.52 12.44
CA LEU A 269 -13.37 36.31 12.36
C LEU A 269 -14.25 35.14 11.96
N ASP A 270 -14.15 34.70 10.71
CA ASP A 270 -14.96 33.60 10.18
C ASP A 270 -14.15 32.31 10.25
N SER A 271 -14.60 31.33 11.03
CA SER A 271 -14.02 29.98 11.04
C SER A 271 -14.42 29.21 9.80
N SER A 272 -13.63 28.20 9.44
CA SER A 272 -14.03 27.26 8.39
C SER A 272 -15.12 26.29 8.87
N ILE A 273 -16.00 25.91 7.94
CA ILE A 273 -16.93 24.80 8.15
C ILE A 273 -16.14 23.49 8.12
N LEU A 274 -16.25 22.71 9.18
CA LEU A 274 -15.66 21.39 9.23
C LEU A 274 -16.56 20.37 8.54
N PRO A 275 -16.03 19.50 7.65
CA PRO A 275 -16.83 18.45 7.01
C PRO A 275 -17.47 17.50 8.04
N ALA A 276 -18.70 17.08 7.80
CA ALA A 276 -19.42 16.16 8.70
C ALA A 276 -18.87 14.72 8.59
N ASP A 277 -18.30 14.37 7.44
CA ASP A 277 -17.74 13.05 7.11
C ASP A 277 -16.23 12.92 7.36
N ARG A 278 -15.70 13.75 8.27
CA ARG A 278 -14.26 13.70 8.64
C ARG A 278 -13.80 12.32 9.07
N ALA A 279 -12.56 11.99 8.76
CA ALA A 279 -11.87 10.79 9.24
C ALA A 279 -11.84 10.73 10.79
N TYR A 280 -11.69 11.89 11.43
CA TYR A 280 -11.69 12.04 12.90
C TYR A 280 -12.84 12.95 13.35
N GLN A 281 -13.80 12.38 14.08
CA GLN A 281 -14.97 13.13 14.57
C GLN A 281 -14.67 13.93 15.83
N LYS A 282 -13.79 13.41 16.70
CA LYS A 282 -13.41 14.08 17.94
C LYS A 282 -12.58 15.32 17.65
N ILE A 283 -13.05 16.47 18.15
CA ILE A 283 -12.30 17.73 18.15
C ILE A 283 -11.79 17.92 19.58
N ALA A 284 -10.46 17.85 19.76
CA ALA A 284 -9.85 18.03 21.06
C ALA A 284 -9.76 19.51 21.45
N ASN A 285 -9.43 20.37 20.48
CA ASN A 285 -9.33 21.81 20.67
C ASN A 285 -9.94 22.53 19.48
N TRP A 286 -10.76 23.52 19.78
CA TRP A 286 -11.30 24.46 18.81
C TRP A 286 -11.33 25.85 19.41
N GLY A 287 -10.88 26.84 18.68
CA GLY A 287 -10.86 28.21 19.16
C GLY A 287 -10.26 29.16 18.15
N ILE A 288 -10.40 30.44 18.46
CA ILE A 288 -9.87 31.54 17.67
C ILE A 288 -8.98 32.36 18.60
N THR A 289 -7.79 32.72 18.14
CA THR A 289 -6.89 33.65 18.81
C THR A 289 -6.57 34.79 17.87
N ASP A 290 -6.84 36.02 18.29
CA ASP A 290 -6.46 37.23 17.57
C ASP A 290 -5.56 38.11 18.45
N ARG A 291 -4.49 38.62 17.89
CA ARG A 291 -3.58 39.56 18.58
C ARG A 291 -3.75 40.94 17.98
N LEU A 292 -4.25 41.85 18.78
CA LEU A 292 -4.32 43.25 18.42
C LEU A 292 -2.91 43.88 18.56
N ASP A 293 -2.61 44.93 17.75
CA ASP A 293 -1.41 45.71 17.92
C ASP A 293 -1.66 46.78 19.00
N PRO A 294 -1.10 46.64 20.22
CA PRO A 294 -1.39 47.52 21.36
C PRO A 294 -0.95 48.98 21.13
N ALA A 295 -0.14 49.24 20.10
CA ALA A 295 0.24 50.60 19.72
C ALA A 295 -0.86 51.37 18.97
N TYR A 296 -1.78 50.65 18.34
CA TYR A 296 -2.80 51.22 17.44
C TYR A 296 -4.21 50.95 17.85
N ASP A 297 -4.51 49.79 18.43
CA ASP A 297 -5.86 49.39 18.78
C ASP A 297 -5.94 48.58 20.09
N LYS A 298 -7.10 48.62 20.72
CA LYS A 298 -7.43 47.86 21.93
C LYS A 298 -8.82 47.26 21.85
N ALA A 299 -8.97 46.10 22.43
CA ALA A 299 -10.29 45.49 22.58
C ALA A 299 -11.21 46.32 23.49
N THR A 300 -12.41 46.55 23.07
CA THR A 300 -13.45 47.22 23.91
C THR A 300 -14.05 46.28 24.96
N GLY A 301 -13.81 44.99 24.86
CA GLY A 301 -14.43 43.95 25.69
C GLY A 301 -15.79 43.52 25.20
N GLN A 302 -16.30 44.09 24.11
CA GLN A 302 -17.57 43.69 23.48
C GLN A 302 -17.30 42.72 22.35
N TRP A 303 -18.04 41.63 22.32
CA TRP A 303 -17.98 40.63 21.29
C TRP A 303 -19.35 39.95 21.10
N ALA A 304 -19.56 39.36 19.95
CA ALA A 304 -20.75 38.58 19.61
C ALA A 304 -20.33 37.34 18.78
N VAL A 305 -21.09 36.26 18.93
CA VAL A 305 -20.95 35.02 18.14
C VAL A 305 -22.24 34.82 17.35
#